data_c2d3a45f0acd3e24b0864b14b350fe86
#
_entry.id   c2d3a45f0acd3e24b0864b14b350fe86
#
_cell.length_a   1.000
_cell.length_b   1.000
_cell.length_c   1.000
_cell.angle_alpha   90.00
_cell.angle_beta   90.00
_cell.angle_gamma   90.00
#
_symmetry.space_group_name_H-M   'P 1'
#
loop_
_entity.id
_entity.type
_entity.pdbx_description
1 polymer ?
#
loop_
_entity_poly.entity_id
_entity_poly.type
_entity_poly.pdbx_seq_one_letter_code
_entity_poly.pdbx_strand_id
1 'polypeptide(L)'
;MSGESNRPVRQQLMLNLIYPAVLGTILYQLLFTIAHVLREQYPLTAIVWIKWTLVVISLGFYVCDYLYIIFTKRYYWWSFLCDIVFLLALYATVIAIDVDNPRSLPHNKVILFCYFIFLTVYLLWDGYELVSLPRGKEKDFYRSVVSWELPWLIVIGVFEIVALAWNNHFAISILTIIILSVVTIWFAFLVNRMRKLS
;
A
#
# COMPACT_ATOMS: atom_id res chain seq x y z
N MET A 1 25.27 5.40 -14.77
CA MET A 1 25.09 5.38 -13.29
C MET A 1 25.35 6.76 -12.65
N SER A 2 24.85 7.86 -13.26
CA SER A 2 25.15 9.24 -12.81
C SER A 2 23.92 9.96 -12.23
N GLY A 3 22.83 9.25 -11.94
CA GLY A 3 21.60 9.87 -11.43
C GLY A 3 21.42 9.90 -9.91
N GLU A 4 22.27 9.23 -9.14
CA GLU A 4 22.09 9.11 -7.68
C GLU A 4 22.60 10.32 -6.87
N SER A 5 23.50 11.09 -7.45
CA SER A 5 24.21 12.17 -6.70
C SER A 5 23.37 13.40 -6.36
N ASN A 6 22.15 13.55 -6.94
CA ASN A 6 21.34 14.77 -6.78
C ASN A 6 20.01 14.56 -6.00
N ARG A 7 19.78 13.39 -5.43
CA ARG A 7 18.56 13.16 -4.65
C ARG A 7 18.65 13.82 -3.28
N PRO A 8 17.55 14.43 -2.78
CA PRO A 8 17.52 14.95 -1.41
C PRO A 8 17.90 13.88 -0.39
N VAL A 9 18.66 14.24 0.65
CA VAL A 9 19.10 13.31 1.71
C VAL A 9 17.95 12.50 2.30
N ARG A 10 16.77 13.11 2.44
CA ARG A 10 15.56 12.45 2.96
C ARG A 10 15.06 11.33 2.05
N GLN A 11 15.06 11.57 0.74
CA GLN A 11 14.69 10.54 -0.24
C GLN A 11 15.69 9.39 -0.23
N GLN A 12 16.98 9.68 -0.10
CA GLN A 12 18.02 8.65 0.04
C GLN A 12 17.84 7.86 1.33
N LEU A 13 17.52 8.51 2.46
CA LEU A 13 17.24 7.84 3.73
C LEU A 13 16.05 6.88 3.61
N MET A 14 14.97 7.33 2.98
CA MET A 14 13.82 6.47 2.72
C MET A 14 14.20 5.26 1.88
N LEU A 15 14.77 5.46 0.70
CA LEU A 15 15.04 4.40 -0.27
C LEU A 15 16.11 3.41 0.20
N ASN A 16 17.15 3.89 0.90
CA ASN A 16 18.32 3.07 1.21
C ASN A 16 18.27 2.46 2.62
N LEU A 17 17.46 2.99 3.53
CA LEU A 17 17.43 2.51 4.92
C LEU A 17 16.00 2.10 5.33
N ILE A 18 15.04 3.01 5.27
CA ILE A 18 13.72 2.79 5.89
C ILE A 18 12.93 1.74 5.11
N TYR A 19 12.82 1.87 3.79
CA TYR A 19 12.11 0.88 2.97
C TYR A 19 12.73 -0.53 3.05
N PRO A 20 14.04 -0.71 2.87
CA PRO A 20 14.63 -2.05 3.02
C PRO A 20 14.42 -2.65 4.42
N ALA A 21 14.45 -1.85 5.50
CA ALA A 21 14.22 -2.33 6.85
C ALA A 21 12.77 -2.82 7.04
N VAL A 22 11.77 -2.06 6.56
CA VAL A 22 10.35 -2.45 6.62
C VAL A 22 10.11 -3.70 5.77
N LEU A 23 10.66 -3.75 4.54
CA LEU A 23 10.57 -4.93 3.69
C LEU A 23 11.16 -6.17 4.37
N GLY A 24 12.33 -6.02 4.97
CA GLY A 24 12.98 -7.12 5.71
C GLY A 24 12.10 -7.66 6.84
N THR A 25 11.43 -6.78 7.58
CA THR A 25 10.50 -7.16 8.64
C THR A 25 9.29 -7.92 8.09
N ILE A 26 8.68 -7.44 7.01
CA ILE A 26 7.52 -8.08 6.38
C ILE A 26 7.91 -9.46 5.81
N LEU A 27 9.04 -9.55 5.11
CA LEU A 27 9.54 -10.81 4.57
C LEU A 27 9.90 -11.80 5.67
N TYR A 28 10.50 -11.34 6.77
CA TYR A 28 10.79 -12.19 7.93
C TYR A 28 9.51 -12.80 8.51
N GLN A 29 8.48 -12.00 8.75
CA GLN A 29 7.17 -12.48 9.22
C GLN A 29 6.56 -13.49 8.26
N LEU A 30 6.58 -13.19 6.94
CA LEU A 30 6.06 -14.11 5.93
C LEU A 30 6.79 -15.45 5.93
N LEU A 31 8.14 -15.42 5.92
CA LEU A 31 8.95 -16.64 5.93
C LEU A 31 8.77 -17.45 7.22
N PHE A 32 8.69 -16.77 8.37
CA PHE A 32 8.43 -17.41 9.65
C PHE A 32 7.07 -18.13 9.64
N THR A 33 6.05 -17.50 9.12
CA THR A 33 4.71 -18.09 9.02
C THR A 33 4.67 -19.27 8.05
N ILE A 34 5.30 -19.15 6.88
CA ILE A 34 5.42 -20.28 5.93
C ILE A 34 6.09 -21.47 6.62
N ALA A 35 7.22 -21.23 7.30
CA ALA A 35 7.93 -22.27 8.02
C ALA A 35 7.07 -22.89 9.12
N HIS A 36 6.29 -22.10 9.85
CA HIS A 36 5.39 -22.58 10.89
C HIS A 36 4.26 -23.45 10.32
N VAL A 37 3.59 -22.99 9.25
CA VAL A 37 2.54 -23.75 8.56
C VAL A 37 3.06 -25.09 8.04
N LEU A 38 4.27 -25.10 7.44
CA LEU A 38 4.88 -26.31 6.92
C LEU A 38 5.30 -27.27 8.04
N ARG A 39 5.85 -26.74 9.14
CA ARG A 39 6.31 -27.55 10.28
C ARG A 39 5.17 -28.19 11.05
N GLU A 40 4.10 -27.45 11.29
CA GLU A 40 2.93 -27.89 12.05
C GLU A 40 1.96 -28.70 11.19
N GLN A 41 2.24 -28.90 9.90
CA GLN A 41 1.38 -29.61 8.94
C GLN A 41 -0.07 -29.09 8.94
N TYR A 42 -0.26 -27.78 9.15
CA TYR A 42 -1.60 -27.19 9.09
C TYR A 42 -2.22 -27.38 7.71
N PRO A 43 -3.48 -27.83 7.64
CA PRO A 43 -4.18 -27.93 6.37
C PRO A 43 -4.25 -26.55 5.71
N LEU A 44 -3.97 -26.47 4.42
CA LEU A 44 -4.12 -25.26 3.61
C LEU A 44 -5.59 -24.89 3.46
N THR A 45 -6.15 -24.30 4.50
CA THR A 45 -7.56 -23.88 4.53
C THR A 45 -7.77 -22.62 3.68
N ALA A 46 -9.04 -22.33 3.35
CA ALA A 46 -9.39 -21.07 2.67
C ALA A 46 -8.93 -19.83 3.45
N ILE A 47 -8.88 -19.89 4.79
CA ILE A 47 -8.37 -18.80 5.64
C ILE A 47 -6.89 -18.53 5.40
N VAL A 48 -6.07 -19.57 5.31
CA VAL A 48 -4.64 -19.45 5.02
C VAL A 48 -4.43 -18.80 3.65
N TRP A 49 -5.17 -19.24 2.64
CA TRP A 49 -5.10 -18.64 1.30
C TRP A 49 -5.53 -17.17 1.27
N ILE A 50 -6.59 -16.80 1.99
CA ILE A 50 -7.02 -15.41 2.16
C ILE A 50 -5.88 -14.56 2.71
N LYS A 51 -5.24 -14.99 3.79
CA LYS A 51 -4.15 -14.27 4.44
C LYS A 51 -2.94 -14.12 3.53
N TRP A 52 -2.51 -15.19 2.88
CA TRP A 52 -1.39 -15.11 1.94
C TRP A 52 -1.67 -14.18 0.77
N THR A 53 -2.89 -14.22 0.25
CA THR A 53 -3.29 -13.29 -0.82
C THR A 53 -3.23 -11.84 -0.36
N LEU A 54 -3.69 -11.53 0.85
CA LEU A 54 -3.61 -10.19 1.42
C LEU A 54 -2.15 -9.74 1.63
N VAL A 55 -1.26 -10.62 2.07
CA VAL A 55 0.18 -10.32 2.18
C VAL A 55 0.78 -10.01 0.82
N VAL A 56 0.48 -10.82 -0.21
CA VAL A 56 0.99 -10.59 -1.57
C VAL A 56 0.49 -9.26 -2.14
N ILE A 57 -0.79 -8.92 -1.93
CA ILE A 57 -1.35 -7.62 -2.33
C ILE A 57 -0.63 -6.48 -1.60
N SER A 58 -0.42 -6.59 -0.29
CA SER A 58 0.27 -5.58 0.51
C SER A 58 1.73 -5.41 0.08
N LEU A 59 2.43 -6.48 -0.25
CA LEU A 59 3.78 -6.43 -0.84
C LEU A 59 3.78 -5.78 -2.22
N GLY A 60 2.79 -6.10 -3.06
CA GLY A 60 2.62 -5.46 -4.37
C GLY A 60 2.43 -3.95 -4.24
N PHE A 61 1.58 -3.53 -3.29
CA PHE A 61 1.36 -2.12 -3.00
C PHE A 61 2.63 -1.43 -2.49
N TYR A 62 3.36 -2.09 -1.57
CA TYR A 62 4.65 -1.63 -1.08
C TYR A 62 5.68 -1.40 -2.21
N VAL A 63 5.80 -2.36 -3.14
CA VAL A 63 6.71 -2.25 -4.28
C VAL A 63 6.31 -1.07 -5.18
N CYS A 64 5.02 -0.89 -5.41
CA CYS A 64 4.52 0.25 -6.19
C CYS A 64 4.86 1.58 -5.53
N ASP A 65 4.71 1.69 -4.20
CA ASP A 65 5.06 2.88 -3.44
C ASP A 65 6.56 3.18 -3.47
N TYR A 66 7.40 2.16 -3.27
CA TYR A 66 8.84 2.29 -3.41
C TYR A 66 9.24 2.82 -4.79
N LEU A 67 8.63 2.28 -5.86
CA LEU A 67 8.87 2.76 -7.24
C LEU A 67 8.34 4.18 -7.45
N TYR A 68 7.19 4.53 -6.83
CA TYR A 68 6.64 5.87 -6.88
C TYR A 68 7.65 6.90 -6.35
N ILE A 69 8.28 6.62 -5.20
CA ILE A 69 9.32 7.49 -4.62
C ILE A 69 10.55 7.57 -5.55
N ILE A 70 10.97 6.45 -6.16
CA ILE A 70 12.10 6.43 -7.10
C ILE A 70 11.87 7.38 -8.28
N PHE A 71 10.66 7.41 -8.83
CA PHE A 71 10.32 8.21 -10.00
C PHE A 71 9.87 9.63 -9.66
N THR A 72 9.64 9.93 -8.37
CA THR A 72 9.30 11.28 -7.91
C THR A 72 10.51 12.21 -8.09
N LYS A 73 10.34 13.29 -8.86
CA LYS A 73 11.39 14.29 -9.09
C LYS A 73 11.56 15.28 -7.93
N ARG A 74 10.46 15.51 -7.20
CA ARG A 74 10.41 16.47 -6.10
C ARG A 74 10.04 15.76 -4.83
N TYR A 75 10.96 15.75 -3.88
CA TYR A 75 10.75 15.09 -2.60
C TYR A 75 10.92 16.09 -1.46
N TYR A 76 9.80 16.55 -0.94
CA TYR A 76 9.76 17.56 0.12
C TYR A 76 9.72 16.91 1.52
N TRP A 77 9.81 17.75 2.55
CA TRP A 77 9.59 17.30 3.92
C TRP A 77 8.20 16.70 4.13
N TRP A 78 7.21 17.28 3.49
CA TRP A 78 5.85 16.76 3.51
C TRP A 78 5.76 15.35 2.90
N SER A 79 6.38 15.11 1.76
CA SER A 79 6.44 13.79 1.13
C SER A 79 7.05 12.75 2.07
N PHE A 80 8.14 13.12 2.78
CA PHE A 80 8.78 12.26 3.77
C PHE A 80 7.81 11.88 4.91
N LEU A 81 7.00 12.82 5.42
CA LEU A 81 5.99 12.54 6.44
C LEU A 81 4.89 11.61 5.90
N CYS A 82 4.44 11.85 4.67
CA CYS A 82 3.46 10.96 4.02
C CYS A 82 3.97 9.53 3.93
N ASP A 83 5.22 9.32 3.53
CA ASP A 83 5.83 7.99 3.45
C ASP A 83 5.95 7.32 4.82
N ILE A 84 6.28 8.06 5.88
CA ILE A 84 6.31 7.51 7.24
C ILE A 84 4.91 7.03 7.65
N VAL A 85 3.87 7.83 7.42
CA VAL A 85 2.49 7.45 7.73
C VAL A 85 2.08 6.23 6.91
N PHE A 86 2.42 6.20 5.63
CA PHE A 86 2.19 5.06 4.75
C PHE A 86 2.84 3.77 5.31
N LEU A 87 4.12 3.81 5.65
CA LEU A 87 4.85 2.64 6.15
C LEU A 87 4.30 2.15 7.50
N LEU A 88 3.89 3.05 8.38
CA LEU A 88 3.23 2.68 9.64
C LEU A 88 1.89 1.99 9.41
N ALA A 89 1.08 2.51 8.49
CA ALA A 89 -0.20 1.90 8.14
C ALA A 89 -0.01 0.56 7.41
N LEU A 90 1.02 0.41 6.55
CA LEU A 90 1.37 -0.85 5.94
C LEU A 90 1.79 -1.89 6.99
N TYR A 91 2.61 -1.51 7.97
CA TYR A 91 3.00 -2.38 9.06
C TYR A 91 1.79 -2.82 9.89
N ALA A 92 0.87 -1.89 10.21
CA ALA A 92 -0.39 -2.21 10.88
C ALA A 92 -1.27 -3.15 10.05
N THR A 93 -1.29 -3.01 8.73
CA THR A 93 -1.97 -3.94 7.81
C THR A 93 -1.42 -5.36 7.94
N VAL A 94 -0.10 -5.52 7.95
CA VAL A 94 0.54 -6.84 8.06
C VAL A 94 0.20 -7.49 9.41
N ILE A 95 0.23 -6.72 10.51
CA ILE A 95 -0.21 -7.21 11.83
C ILE A 95 -1.69 -7.62 11.80
N ALA A 96 -2.55 -6.81 11.17
CA ALA A 96 -3.98 -7.07 11.09
C ALA A 96 -4.35 -8.30 10.24
N ILE A 97 -3.48 -8.72 9.32
CA ILE A 97 -3.64 -9.98 8.60
C ILE A 97 -3.50 -11.18 9.54
N ASP A 98 -2.79 -11.01 10.67
CA ASP A 98 -2.64 -12.03 11.73
C ASP A 98 -2.17 -13.37 11.15
N VAL A 99 -1.07 -13.32 10.40
CA VAL A 99 -0.55 -14.47 9.62
C VAL A 99 -0.18 -15.64 10.53
N ASP A 100 0.24 -15.35 11.76
CA ASP A 100 0.70 -16.35 12.73
C ASP A 100 -0.43 -17.23 13.30
N ASN A 101 -1.70 -16.83 13.10
CA ASN A 101 -2.84 -17.60 13.56
C ASN A 101 -3.65 -18.18 12.38
N PRO A 102 -3.36 -19.38 11.88
CA PRO A 102 -3.98 -19.95 10.70
C PRO A 102 -5.50 -20.26 10.86
N ARG A 103 -6.03 -20.14 12.08
CA ARG A 103 -7.43 -20.46 12.40
C ARG A 103 -8.35 -19.24 12.44
N SER A 104 -7.80 -18.04 12.67
CA SER A 104 -8.56 -16.80 12.71
C SER A 104 -8.70 -16.18 11.32
N LEU A 105 -9.79 -15.48 11.05
CA LEU A 105 -9.90 -14.58 9.90
C LEU A 105 -9.08 -13.30 10.13
N PRO A 106 -8.60 -12.65 9.06
CA PRO A 106 -7.88 -11.37 9.17
C PRO A 106 -8.79 -10.27 9.75
N HIS A 107 -8.19 -9.30 10.42
CA HIS A 107 -8.90 -8.12 10.94
C HIS A 107 -9.22 -7.13 9.81
N ASN A 108 -10.17 -7.48 8.94
CA ASN A 108 -10.50 -6.74 7.72
C ASN A 108 -10.78 -5.26 7.95
N LYS A 109 -11.42 -4.90 9.07
CA LYS A 109 -11.71 -3.50 9.42
C LYS A 109 -10.44 -2.67 9.59
N VAL A 110 -9.43 -3.24 10.25
CA VAL A 110 -8.13 -2.57 10.42
C VAL A 110 -7.41 -2.46 9.08
N ILE A 111 -7.46 -3.51 8.26
CA ILE A 111 -6.85 -3.53 6.93
C ILE A 111 -7.48 -2.44 6.04
N LEU A 112 -8.80 -2.37 5.98
CA LEU A 112 -9.53 -1.37 5.20
C LEU A 112 -9.23 0.05 5.69
N PHE A 113 -9.21 0.26 7.00
CA PHE A 113 -8.84 1.55 7.60
C PHE A 113 -7.41 1.97 7.23
N CYS A 114 -6.45 1.04 7.24
CA CYS A 114 -5.08 1.33 6.81
C CYS A 114 -5.02 1.72 5.33
N TYR A 115 -5.76 1.05 4.47
CA TYR A 115 -5.84 1.41 3.05
C TYR A 115 -6.58 2.73 2.82
N PHE A 116 -7.56 3.06 3.64
CA PHE A 116 -8.18 4.39 3.64
C PHE A 116 -7.15 5.47 3.99
N ILE A 117 -6.29 5.23 5.00
CA ILE A 117 -5.17 6.12 5.33
C ILE A 117 -4.22 6.25 4.13
N PHE A 118 -3.83 5.14 3.47
CA PHE A 118 -2.97 5.18 2.30
C PHE A 118 -3.50 6.13 1.23
N LEU A 119 -4.74 5.91 0.79
CA LEU A 119 -5.34 6.73 -0.26
C LEU A 119 -5.50 8.18 0.17
N THR A 120 -5.78 8.44 1.44
CA THR A 120 -5.86 9.80 1.98
C THR A 120 -4.50 10.50 1.89
N VAL A 121 -3.42 9.81 2.26
CA VAL A 121 -2.06 10.35 2.23
C VAL A 121 -1.63 10.62 0.79
N TYR A 122 -1.91 9.71 -0.15
CA TYR A 122 -1.64 9.93 -1.57
C TYR A 122 -2.43 11.09 -2.14
N LEU A 123 -3.74 11.15 -1.86
CA LEU A 123 -4.57 12.25 -2.30
C LEU A 123 -4.07 13.61 -1.80
N LEU A 124 -3.57 13.68 -0.56
CA LEU A 124 -2.96 14.89 -0.01
C LEU A 124 -1.65 15.22 -0.72
N TRP A 125 -0.80 14.22 -0.97
CA TRP A 125 0.46 14.43 -1.68
C TRP A 125 0.23 14.88 -3.13
N ASP A 126 -0.54 14.13 -3.88
CA ASP A 126 -0.80 14.39 -5.29
C ASP A 126 -1.62 15.67 -5.49
N GLY A 127 -2.51 15.98 -4.54
CA GLY A 127 -3.22 17.26 -4.47
C GLY A 127 -2.27 18.44 -4.24
N TYR A 128 -1.26 18.28 -3.37
CA TYR A 128 -0.23 19.30 -3.17
C TYR A 128 0.61 19.50 -4.43
N GLU A 129 1.06 18.42 -5.09
CA GLU A 129 1.78 18.52 -6.37
C GLU A 129 0.92 19.20 -7.44
N LEU A 130 -0.36 18.84 -7.55
CA LEU A 130 -1.29 19.44 -8.49
C LEU A 130 -1.41 20.97 -8.32
N VAL A 131 -1.41 21.46 -7.07
CA VAL A 131 -1.48 22.91 -6.78
C VAL A 131 -0.15 23.59 -7.05
N SER A 132 0.97 22.95 -6.66
CA SER A 132 2.32 23.52 -6.68
C SER A 132 2.95 23.59 -8.07
N LEU A 133 2.52 22.72 -9.01
CA LEU A 133 3.08 22.63 -10.34
C LEU A 133 2.56 23.72 -11.28
N PRO A 134 3.44 24.29 -12.13
CA PRO A 134 3.03 25.14 -13.24
C PRO A 134 2.21 24.32 -14.26
N ARG A 135 1.51 25.01 -15.16
CA ARG A 135 0.76 24.33 -16.24
C ARG A 135 1.72 23.52 -17.12
N GLY A 136 1.35 22.29 -17.45
CA GLY A 136 2.13 21.39 -18.28
C GLY A 136 1.76 19.92 -18.09
N LYS A 137 2.45 19.03 -18.81
CA LYS A 137 2.17 17.58 -18.82
C LYS A 137 2.21 16.94 -17.42
N GLU A 138 3.09 17.40 -16.53
CA GLU A 138 3.17 16.91 -15.14
C GLU A 138 1.90 17.29 -14.36
N LYS A 139 1.43 18.53 -14.49
CA LYS A 139 0.18 18.97 -13.83
C LYS A 139 -1.03 18.22 -14.33
N ASP A 140 -1.12 17.95 -15.62
CA ASP A 140 -2.22 17.20 -16.22
C ASP A 140 -2.18 15.72 -15.76
N PHE A 141 -0.99 15.17 -15.56
CA PHE A 141 -0.82 13.86 -14.95
C PHE A 141 -1.39 13.83 -13.53
N TYR A 142 -0.97 14.74 -12.62
CA TYR A 142 -1.48 14.77 -11.24
C TYR A 142 -2.98 15.09 -11.18
N ARG A 143 -3.50 15.89 -12.08
CA ARG A 143 -4.97 16.09 -12.20
C ARG A 143 -5.69 14.78 -12.52
N SER A 144 -5.17 14.00 -13.44
CA SER A 144 -5.70 12.66 -13.75
C SER A 144 -5.60 11.72 -12.55
N VAL A 145 -4.50 11.75 -11.80
CA VAL A 145 -4.29 10.91 -10.62
C VAL A 145 -5.31 11.23 -9.55
N VAL A 146 -5.40 12.46 -9.10
CA VAL A 146 -6.35 12.92 -8.08
C VAL A 146 -7.81 12.62 -8.47
N SER A 147 -8.15 12.73 -9.76
CA SER A 147 -9.50 12.40 -10.24
C SER A 147 -9.86 10.92 -10.10
N TRP A 148 -8.89 10.02 -9.99
CA TRP A 148 -9.08 8.59 -9.77
C TRP A 148 -8.93 8.18 -8.30
N GLU A 149 -8.07 8.85 -7.53
CA GLU A 149 -7.88 8.56 -6.11
C GLU A 149 -9.12 8.86 -5.28
N LEU A 150 -9.77 9.98 -5.56
CA LEU A 150 -10.98 10.39 -4.83
C LEU A 150 -12.11 9.34 -4.90
N PRO A 151 -12.51 8.81 -6.08
CA PRO A 151 -13.46 7.70 -6.16
C PRO A 151 -13.05 6.47 -5.37
N TRP A 152 -11.76 6.06 -5.42
CA TRP A 152 -11.29 4.90 -4.67
C TRP A 152 -11.34 5.12 -3.16
N LEU A 153 -11.00 6.31 -2.71
CA LEU A 153 -11.12 6.69 -1.30
C LEU A 153 -12.58 6.57 -0.82
N ILE A 154 -13.53 7.04 -1.63
CA ILE A 154 -14.97 6.93 -1.34
C ILE A 154 -15.39 5.46 -1.31
N VAL A 155 -14.99 4.66 -2.30
CA VAL A 155 -15.34 3.22 -2.36
C VAL A 155 -14.83 2.48 -1.13
N ILE A 156 -13.58 2.69 -0.73
CA ILE A 156 -13.02 2.02 0.46
C ILE A 156 -13.72 2.51 1.73
N GLY A 157 -13.95 3.82 1.87
CA GLY A 157 -14.66 4.37 3.04
C GLY A 157 -16.11 3.85 3.18
N VAL A 158 -16.84 3.78 2.07
CA VAL A 158 -18.20 3.19 2.07
C VAL A 158 -18.15 1.71 2.42
N PHE A 159 -17.19 0.97 1.84
CA PHE A 159 -17.05 -0.45 2.12
C PHE A 159 -16.65 -0.71 3.58
N GLU A 160 -15.83 0.13 4.18
CA GLU A 160 -15.49 0.05 5.60
C GLU A 160 -16.75 0.19 6.47
N ILE A 161 -17.61 1.17 6.18
CA ILE A 161 -18.91 1.36 6.89
C ILE A 161 -19.79 0.11 6.74
N VAL A 162 -19.89 -0.44 5.53
CA VAL A 162 -20.65 -1.67 5.27
C VAL A 162 -20.05 -2.85 6.05
N ALA A 163 -18.73 -2.98 6.08
CA ALA A 163 -18.02 -4.04 6.81
C ALA A 163 -18.21 -3.94 8.33
N LEU A 164 -18.46 -2.74 8.87
CA LEU A 164 -18.81 -2.55 10.29
C LEU A 164 -20.17 -3.16 10.64
N ALA A 165 -21.13 -3.07 9.74
CA ALA A 165 -22.50 -3.53 9.94
C ALA A 165 -22.73 -5.00 9.53
N TRP A 166 -21.86 -5.58 8.72
CA TRP A 166 -22.04 -6.90 8.15
C TRP A 166 -21.37 -7.99 9.02
N ASN A 167 -22.12 -9.04 9.32
CA ASN A 167 -21.66 -10.13 10.19
C ASN A 167 -20.95 -11.27 9.46
N ASN A 168 -20.98 -11.31 8.11
CA ASN A 168 -20.31 -12.36 7.35
C ASN A 168 -18.84 -12.00 7.11
N HIS A 169 -18.00 -12.29 8.09
CA HIS A 169 -16.56 -11.97 8.05
C HIS A 169 -15.81 -12.64 6.89
N PHE A 170 -16.26 -13.83 6.44
CA PHE A 170 -15.63 -14.51 5.31
C PHE A 170 -15.90 -13.76 3.99
N ALA A 171 -17.17 -13.39 3.74
CA ALA A 171 -17.53 -12.59 2.57
C ALA A 171 -16.81 -11.23 2.56
N ILE A 172 -16.68 -10.58 3.72
CA ILE A 172 -15.93 -9.33 3.87
C ILE A 172 -14.46 -9.55 3.47
N SER A 173 -13.82 -10.65 3.87
CA SER A 173 -12.43 -10.96 3.51
C SER A 173 -12.25 -11.10 1.99
N ILE A 174 -13.16 -11.80 1.32
CA ILE A 174 -13.11 -11.95 -0.15
C ILE A 174 -13.28 -10.60 -0.86
N LEU A 175 -14.25 -9.80 -0.43
CA LEU A 175 -14.46 -8.46 -0.99
C LEU A 175 -13.30 -7.54 -0.72
N THR A 176 -12.68 -7.61 0.46
CA THR A 176 -11.45 -6.88 0.79
C THR A 176 -10.34 -7.24 -0.21
N ILE A 177 -10.10 -8.53 -0.47
CA ILE A 177 -9.12 -8.97 -1.46
C ILE A 177 -9.41 -8.36 -2.84
N ILE A 178 -10.65 -8.43 -3.30
CA ILE A 178 -11.04 -7.90 -4.62
C ILE A 178 -10.75 -6.40 -4.71
N ILE A 179 -11.23 -5.62 -3.73
CA ILE A 179 -11.05 -4.16 -3.73
C ILE A 179 -9.56 -3.80 -3.69
N LEU A 180 -8.79 -4.40 -2.77
CA LEU A 180 -7.37 -4.09 -2.63
C LEU A 180 -6.55 -4.54 -3.84
N SER A 181 -6.91 -5.66 -4.49
CA SER A 181 -6.28 -6.08 -5.74
C SER A 181 -6.49 -5.05 -6.84
N VAL A 182 -7.71 -4.55 -7.02
CA VAL A 182 -8.02 -3.54 -8.04
C VAL A 182 -7.26 -2.24 -7.76
N VAL A 183 -7.23 -1.77 -6.50
CA VAL A 183 -6.48 -0.58 -6.10
C VAL A 183 -4.98 -0.75 -6.36
N THR A 184 -4.41 -1.91 -6.02
CA THR A 184 -2.98 -2.19 -6.24
C THR A 184 -2.63 -2.23 -7.73
N ILE A 185 -3.46 -2.87 -8.56
CA ILE A 185 -3.27 -2.91 -10.02
C ILE A 185 -3.36 -1.49 -10.60
N TRP A 186 -4.34 -0.70 -10.17
CA TRP A 186 -4.46 0.69 -10.60
C TRP A 186 -3.22 1.51 -10.20
N PHE A 187 -2.72 1.34 -8.98
CA PHE A 187 -1.53 2.03 -8.50
C PHE A 187 -0.28 1.63 -9.30
N ALA A 188 -0.11 0.34 -9.62
CA ALA A 188 0.97 -0.14 -10.50
C ALA A 188 0.91 0.50 -11.90
N PHE A 189 -0.30 0.66 -12.45
CA PHE A 189 -0.49 1.35 -13.72
C PHE A 189 -0.09 2.84 -13.63
N LEU A 190 -0.44 3.51 -12.54
CA LEU A 190 -0.07 4.89 -12.26
C LEU A 190 1.44 5.08 -12.18
N VAL A 191 2.13 4.23 -11.43
CA VAL A 191 3.59 4.23 -11.31
C VAL A 191 4.26 4.02 -12.67
N ASN A 192 3.74 3.12 -13.51
CA ASN A 192 4.26 2.92 -14.86
C ASN A 192 4.05 4.15 -15.78
N ARG A 193 2.96 4.89 -15.63
CA ARG A 193 2.76 6.18 -16.32
C ARG A 193 3.76 7.22 -15.85
N MET A 194 3.98 7.32 -14.53
CA MET A 194 4.93 8.26 -13.94
C MET A 194 6.34 8.02 -14.43
N ARG A 195 6.78 6.74 -14.52
CA ARG A 195 8.08 6.36 -15.09
C ARG A 195 8.30 6.90 -16.51
N LYS A 196 7.25 7.01 -17.32
CA LYS A 196 7.36 7.53 -18.69
C LYS A 196 7.46 9.06 -18.73
N LEU A 197 7.18 9.75 -17.65
CA LEU A 197 7.30 11.21 -17.52
C LEU A 197 8.62 11.64 -16.86
N SER A 198 9.25 10.73 -16.11
CA SER A 198 10.57 10.94 -15.48
C SER A 198 11.71 10.82 -16.47
#